data_6aa1982081bafa9eafd0326cdd9937b4
#
_entry.id   6aa1982081bafa9eafd0326cdd9937b4
#
_cell.length_a   1.000
_cell.length_b   1.000
_cell.length_c   1.000
_cell.angle_alpha   90.00
_cell.angle_beta   90.00
_cell.angle_gamma   90.00
#
_symmetry.space_group_name_H-M   'P 1'
#
loop_
_entity.id
_entity.type
_entity.pdbx_description
1 polymer ?
#
loop_
_entity_poly.entity_id
_entity_poly.type
_entity_poly.pdbx_seq_one_letter_code
_entity_poly.pdbx_strand_id
1 'polypeptide(L)'
;TRPGYDLATLEACVARMQEKYGVQVYLEPGEEMSMDEMLKSVVVSSANDCATALAEHVAGTTDRFKEMMNDRVKQMGCISTEFGNISGLDTATSYTTAREMVKITMEATKNETFAEIFKTGTYKIPATNLVSDERPLTTTNYLVDDHVITQFMSSRYTGGIASYTENSGASIVGTAEHNNMRVIFVVLGAARKTTEKGIVETYGNFEEITELANYVFNNYKVNRIIYDGMAVNQWPVSGGECQVVGQSFTDVDTVVPAGVQMKNYVMNYTVEGGGLTAPIKKDDQIATMEVWYQNSCVTEVELYAMADVRATGDTGVSIRSNGEKDGVGGSGVLSTIGTICVIGLGLVGAYLAFNSFMRSRIRAQRRRRRAERRRSR
;
A
#
# COMPACT_ATOMS: atom_id res chain seq x y z
N THR A 1 -5.39 26.12 0.21
CA THR A 1 -5.31 26.87 -1.05
C THR A 1 -4.59 28.19 -0.77
N ARG A 2 -3.32 28.28 -1.15
CA ARG A 2 -2.61 29.56 -1.14
C ARG A 2 -3.08 30.37 -2.34
N PRO A 3 -3.29 31.68 -2.20
CA PRO A 3 -3.66 32.53 -3.32
C PRO A 3 -2.51 32.60 -4.33
N GLY A 4 -2.87 32.73 -5.58
CA GLY A 4 -2.14 32.93 -6.82
C GLY A 4 -0.62 33.04 -6.79
N TYR A 5 -0.02 32.49 -7.78
CA TYR A 5 1.39 32.56 -8.06
C TYR A 5 1.81 34.03 -8.23
N ASP A 6 2.89 34.47 -7.57
CA ASP A 6 3.43 35.81 -7.78
C ASP A 6 4.15 35.90 -9.14
N LEU A 7 3.62 36.72 -10.03
CA LEU A 7 4.12 36.95 -11.39
C LEU A 7 5.62 37.31 -11.44
N ALA A 8 6.10 38.11 -10.47
CA ALA A 8 7.51 38.48 -10.39
C ALA A 8 8.44 37.26 -10.15
N THR A 9 7.98 36.28 -9.40
CA THR A 9 8.71 35.03 -9.17
C THR A 9 8.77 34.19 -10.45
N LEU A 10 7.70 34.16 -11.24
CA LEU A 10 7.64 33.46 -12.50
C LEU A 10 8.59 34.08 -13.55
N GLU A 11 8.59 35.41 -13.72
CA GLU A 11 9.47 36.09 -14.62
C GLU A 11 10.97 35.82 -14.34
N ALA A 12 11.36 35.90 -13.07
CA ALA A 12 12.71 35.60 -12.66
C ALA A 12 13.10 34.11 -12.92
N CYS A 13 12.15 33.19 -12.79
CA CYS A 13 12.35 31.80 -13.08
C CYS A 13 12.59 31.55 -14.58
N VAL A 14 11.73 32.06 -15.45
CA VAL A 14 11.84 31.90 -16.90
C VAL A 14 13.16 32.44 -17.42
N ALA A 15 13.60 33.62 -16.98
CA ALA A 15 14.86 34.20 -17.36
C ALA A 15 16.05 33.30 -17.02
N ARG A 16 16.05 32.65 -15.86
CA ARG A 16 17.11 31.70 -15.48
C ARG A 16 17.05 30.37 -16.23
N MET A 17 15.85 29.90 -16.57
CA MET A 17 15.67 28.62 -17.24
C MET A 17 15.98 28.66 -18.73
N GLN A 18 15.84 29.78 -19.37
CA GLN A 18 16.29 29.97 -20.79
C GLN A 18 17.79 29.71 -20.97
N GLU A 19 18.57 29.84 -19.91
CA GLU A 19 20.01 29.56 -19.91
C GLU A 19 20.36 28.09 -19.59
N LYS A 20 19.42 27.27 -19.13
CA LYS A 20 19.67 25.90 -18.66
C LYS A 20 18.94 24.86 -19.48
N TYR A 21 19.70 23.87 -19.93
CA TYR A 21 19.18 22.73 -20.71
C TYR A 21 18.26 21.81 -19.85
N GLY A 22 17.22 21.31 -20.49
CA GLY A 22 16.29 20.34 -19.87
C GLY A 22 14.91 20.40 -20.53
N VAL A 23 14.01 19.50 -20.12
CA VAL A 23 12.62 19.50 -20.58
C VAL A 23 11.92 20.72 -19.99
N GLN A 24 11.17 21.42 -20.82
CA GLN A 24 10.44 22.64 -20.45
C GLN A 24 9.08 22.68 -21.13
N VAL A 25 8.14 23.37 -20.53
CA VAL A 25 6.87 23.77 -21.14
C VAL A 25 6.93 25.20 -21.72
N TYR A 26 8.11 25.82 -21.63
CA TYR A 26 8.41 27.15 -22.15
C TYR A 26 7.49 28.21 -21.55
N LEU A 27 7.55 28.34 -20.22
CA LEU A 27 6.82 29.38 -19.50
C LEU A 27 7.24 30.78 -19.99
N GLU A 28 6.25 31.65 -20.23
CA GLU A 28 6.48 33.03 -20.64
C GLU A 28 6.49 33.96 -19.41
N PRO A 29 7.30 35.03 -19.39
CA PRO A 29 7.25 36.02 -18.33
C PRO A 29 5.86 36.65 -18.21
N GLY A 30 5.26 36.57 -17.00
CA GLY A 30 3.90 37.06 -16.76
C GLY A 30 2.79 36.06 -17.11
N GLU A 31 3.13 34.80 -17.44
CA GLU A 31 2.16 33.75 -17.66
C GLU A 31 1.58 33.27 -16.34
N GLU A 32 0.26 33.06 -16.32
CA GLU A 32 -0.49 32.55 -15.17
C GLU A 32 -0.89 31.09 -15.39
N MET A 33 -0.46 30.20 -14.50
CA MET A 33 -0.84 28.79 -14.47
C MET A 33 -1.30 28.38 -13.07
N SER A 34 -2.21 27.44 -13.00
CA SER A 34 -2.60 26.86 -11.73
C SER A 34 -1.50 25.97 -11.16
N MET A 35 -1.49 25.80 -9.82
CA MET A 35 -0.58 24.89 -9.12
C MET A 35 -0.74 23.44 -9.62
N ASP A 36 -1.95 23.02 -9.93
CA ASP A 36 -2.27 21.70 -10.46
C ASP A 36 -1.62 21.45 -11.84
N GLU A 37 -1.73 22.43 -12.74
CA GLU A 37 -1.09 22.36 -14.07
C GLU A 37 0.43 22.33 -13.98
N MET A 38 1.01 23.12 -13.06
CA MET A 38 2.44 23.12 -12.82
C MET A 38 2.94 21.79 -12.24
N LEU A 39 2.21 21.20 -11.26
CA LEU A 39 2.53 19.88 -10.71
C LEU A 39 2.43 18.79 -11.78
N LYS A 40 1.40 18.83 -12.62
CA LYS A 40 1.28 17.92 -13.78
C LYS A 40 2.43 18.10 -14.76
N SER A 41 2.84 19.33 -15.05
CA SER A 41 3.98 19.59 -15.92
C SER A 41 5.28 19.00 -15.38
N VAL A 42 5.51 19.07 -14.08
CA VAL A 42 6.69 18.47 -13.44
C VAL A 42 6.64 16.94 -13.45
N VAL A 43 5.51 16.36 -12.99
CA VAL A 43 5.44 14.90 -12.77
C VAL A 43 5.24 14.13 -14.09
N VAL A 44 4.46 14.65 -15.02
CA VAL A 44 4.17 13.97 -16.30
C VAL A 44 5.34 14.16 -17.28
N SER A 45 5.78 15.40 -17.50
CA SER A 45 6.78 15.68 -18.55
C SER A 45 8.16 16.06 -18.02
N SER A 46 8.37 16.08 -16.72
CA SER A 46 9.65 16.48 -16.08
C SER A 46 10.05 17.93 -16.42
N ALA A 47 9.09 18.85 -16.50
CA ALA A 47 9.32 20.26 -16.86
C ALA A 47 10.14 21.00 -15.80
N ASN A 48 11.36 21.37 -16.14
CA ASN A 48 12.33 21.99 -15.23
C ASN A 48 11.99 23.45 -14.89
N ASP A 49 11.39 24.19 -15.82
CA ASP A 49 10.88 25.55 -15.59
C ASP A 49 9.75 25.55 -14.55
N CYS A 50 8.78 24.66 -14.67
CA CYS A 50 7.74 24.50 -13.67
C CYS A 50 8.30 24.02 -12.32
N ALA A 51 9.27 23.09 -12.32
CA ALA A 51 9.92 22.63 -11.08
C ALA A 51 10.63 23.80 -10.36
N THR A 52 11.33 24.66 -11.10
CA THR A 52 12.01 25.84 -10.57
C THR A 52 10.99 26.83 -9.97
N ALA A 53 9.94 27.14 -10.72
CA ALA A 53 8.90 28.04 -10.28
C ALA A 53 8.19 27.54 -9.00
N LEU A 54 7.86 26.25 -8.94
CA LEU A 54 7.28 25.61 -7.74
C LEU A 54 8.23 25.66 -6.54
N ALA A 55 9.52 25.38 -6.76
CA ALA A 55 10.53 25.41 -5.71
C ALA A 55 10.68 26.82 -5.11
N GLU A 56 10.72 27.85 -5.95
CA GLU A 56 10.79 29.24 -5.52
C GLU A 56 9.52 29.70 -4.82
N HIS A 57 8.35 29.29 -5.32
CA HIS A 57 7.08 29.59 -4.65
C HIS A 57 7.00 29.00 -3.24
N VAL A 58 7.47 27.79 -3.04
CA VAL A 58 7.39 27.09 -1.73
C VAL A 58 8.45 27.60 -0.75
N ALA A 59 9.69 27.80 -1.22
CA ALA A 59 10.84 28.04 -0.36
C ALA A 59 11.51 29.41 -0.53
N GLY A 60 11.06 30.20 -1.50
CA GLY A 60 11.65 31.51 -1.85
C GLY A 60 12.87 31.39 -2.79
N THR A 61 13.62 30.30 -2.73
CA THR A 61 14.76 30.04 -3.61
C THR A 61 14.87 28.53 -3.90
N THR A 62 15.49 28.20 -5.06
CA THR A 62 15.79 26.80 -5.43
C THR A 62 16.74 26.13 -4.45
N ASP A 63 17.74 26.87 -3.92
CA ASP A 63 18.67 26.32 -2.93
C ASP A 63 17.97 25.94 -1.63
N ARG A 64 17.09 26.80 -1.15
CA ARG A 64 16.31 26.51 0.07
C ARG A 64 15.39 25.32 -0.15
N PHE A 65 14.76 25.20 -1.31
CA PHE A 65 13.94 24.03 -1.62
C PHE A 65 14.77 22.74 -1.68
N LYS A 66 15.97 22.78 -2.29
CA LYS A 66 16.92 21.68 -2.28
C LYS A 66 17.29 21.24 -0.85
N GLU A 67 17.56 22.17 0.05
CA GLU A 67 17.78 21.86 1.45
C GLU A 67 16.58 21.15 2.07
N MET A 68 15.35 21.66 1.84
CA MET A 68 14.13 21.02 2.31
C MET A 68 13.97 19.59 1.78
N MET A 69 14.30 19.35 0.52
CA MET A 69 14.29 17.99 -0.06
C MET A 69 15.28 17.08 0.67
N ASN A 70 16.51 17.53 0.89
CA ASN A 70 17.54 16.76 1.58
C ASN A 70 17.19 16.50 3.06
N ASP A 71 16.62 17.47 3.75
CA ASP A 71 16.13 17.30 5.13
C ASP A 71 14.99 16.27 5.18
N ARG A 72 14.07 16.29 4.21
CA ARG A 72 12.96 15.34 4.16
C ARG A 72 13.44 13.91 3.98
N VAL A 73 14.36 13.64 3.05
CA VAL A 73 14.86 12.28 2.84
C VAL A 73 15.70 11.77 4.03
N LYS A 74 16.42 12.65 4.73
CA LYS A 74 17.09 12.31 5.98
C LYS A 74 16.10 11.90 7.06
N GLN A 75 14.98 12.64 7.23
CA GLN A 75 13.90 12.28 8.16
C GLN A 75 13.27 10.92 7.85
N MET A 76 13.26 10.53 6.58
CA MET A 76 12.79 9.22 6.12
C MET A 76 13.83 8.10 6.32
N GLY A 77 15.00 8.40 6.89
CA GLY A 77 16.08 7.44 7.07
C GLY A 77 16.79 7.06 5.76
N CYS A 78 16.81 7.96 4.79
CA CYS A 78 17.58 7.82 3.55
C CYS A 78 18.95 8.48 3.75
N ILE A 79 19.93 7.68 4.13
CA ILE A 79 21.29 8.17 4.45
C ILE A 79 22.25 8.14 3.25
N SER A 80 21.85 7.48 2.17
CA SER A 80 22.60 7.33 0.92
C SER A 80 21.91 8.04 -0.25
N THR A 81 21.17 9.12 0.05
CA THR A 81 20.52 9.96 -0.96
C THR A 81 20.83 11.42 -0.67
N GLU A 82 21.26 12.13 -1.71
CA GLU A 82 21.43 13.58 -1.69
C GLU A 82 21.02 14.18 -3.03
N PHE A 83 20.23 15.23 -2.97
CA PHE A 83 19.82 16.01 -4.12
C PHE A 83 20.76 17.21 -4.30
N GLY A 84 21.50 17.23 -5.40
CA GLY A 84 22.40 18.34 -5.73
C GLY A 84 21.69 19.55 -6.34
N ASN A 85 20.47 19.33 -6.88
CA ASN A 85 19.57 20.38 -7.41
C ASN A 85 18.09 19.94 -7.28
N ILE A 86 17.18 20.79 -7.74
CA ILE A 86 15.73 20.55 -7.69
C ILE A 86 15.17 19.88 -8.95
N SER A 87 15.94 19.85 -10.04
CA SER A 87 15.48 19.40 -11.36
C SER A 87 15.87 17.95 -11.69
N GLY A 88 16.84 17.39 -10.99
CA GLY A 88 17.40 16.05 -11.30
C GLY A 88 18.41 16.05 -12.45
N LEU A 89 18.84 17.19 -12.95
CA LEU A 89 19.97 17.28 -13.87
C LEU A 89 21.26 16.80 -13.19
N ASP A 90 22.16 16.21 -13.95
CA ASP A 90 23.41 15.65 -13.42
C ASP A 90 24.24 16.70 -12.66
N THR A 91 24.64 16.33 -11.46
CA THR A 91 25.60 17.07 -10.62
C THR A 91 26.55 16.10 -9.95
N ALA A 92 27.71 16.58 -9.57
CA ALA A 92 28.69 15.78 -8.83
C ALA A 92 28.21 15.36 -7.43
N THR A 93 27.19 16.01 -6.91
CA THR A 93 26.66 15.81 -5.55
C THR A 93 25.32 15.06 -5.50
N SER A 94 24.69 14.77 -6.65
CA SER A 94 23.45 13.99 -6.69
C SER A 94 23.75 12.50 -6.68
N TYR A 95 23.24 11.79 -5.67
CA TYR A 95 23.34 10.33 -5.61
C TYR A 95 22.17 9.73 -4.84
N THR A 96 21.88 8.48 -5.12
CA THR A 96 20.82 7.71 -4.43
C THR A 96 21.07 6.21 -4.56
N THR A 97 20.20 5.41 -3.96
CA THR A 97 20.15 3.96 -4.14
C THR A 97 18.73 3.53 -4.53
N ALA A 98 18.60 2.41 -5.24
CA ALA A 98 17.27 1.87 -5.59
C ALA A 98 16.40 1.62 -4.35
N ARG A 99 17.00 1.15 -3.25
CA ARG A 99 16.30 0.92 -1.97
C ARG A 99 15.71 2.21 -1.38
N GLU A 100 16.45 3.30 -1.43
CA GLU A 100 15.98 4.57 -0.88
C GLU A 100 14.97 5.25 -1.80
N MET A 101 15.11 5.10 -3.12
CA MET A 101 14.09 5.54 -4.08
C MET A 101 12.76 4.80 -3.88
N VAL A 102 12.76 3.51 -3.50
CA VAL A 102 11.54 2.81 -3.11
C VAL A 102 10.89 3.49 -1.89
N LYS A 103 11.66 3.84 -0.85
CA LYS A 103 11.11 4.53 0.35
C LYS A 103 10.50 5.88 -0.01
N ILE A 104 11.20 6.66 -0.85
CA ILE A 104 10.73 7.98 -1.31
C ILE A 104 9.42 7.81 -2.10
N THR A 105 9.36 6.86 -3.01
CA THR A 105 8.16 6.59 -3.81
C THR A 105 7.00 6.11 -2.95
N MET A 106 7.25 5.24 -1.96
CA MET A 106 6.23 4.81 -1.01
C MET A 106 5.62 5.98 -0.25
N GLU A 107 6.44 6.92 0.18
CA GLU A 107 5.96 8.11 0.88
C GLU A 107 5.18 9.03 -0.05
N ALA A 108 5.70 9.30 -1.26
CA ALA A 108 5.07 10.16 -2.24
C ALA A 108 3.69 9.63 -2.67
N THR A 109 3.57 8.32 -2.89
CA THR A 109 2.31 7.68 -3.34
C THR A 109 1.23 7.59 -2.26
N LYS A 110 1.53 7.93 -1.00
CA LYS A 110 0.51 8.13 0.04
C LYS A 110 -0.33 9.40 -0.21
N ASN A 111 0.22 10.37 -0.93
CA ASN A 111 -0.51 11.55 -1.35
C ASN A 111 -1.35 11.21 -2.58
N GLU A 112 -2.68 11.28 -2.45
CA GLU A 112 -3.63 10.92 -3.50
C GLU A 112 -3.44 11.76 -4.78
N THR A 113 -3.23 13.07 -4.63
CA THR A 113 -2.99 13.98 -5.77
C THR A 113 -1.73 13.58 -6.54
N PHE A 114 -0.62 13.30 -5.81
CA PHE A 114 0.59 12.81 -6.46
C PHE A 114 0.36 11.47 -7.15
N ALA A 115 -0.30 10.53 -6.48
CA ALA A 115 -0.57 9.21 -7.03
C ALA A 115 -1.42 9.26 -8.31
N GLU A 116 -2.38 10.19 -8.40
CA GLU A 116 -3.18 10.42 -9.60
C GLU A 116 -2.35 11.01 -10.75
N ILE A 117 -1.55 12.05 -10.46
CA ILE A 117 -0.69 12.66 -11.47
C ILE A 117 0.38 11.65 -11.95
N PHE A 118 0.91 10.83 -11.05
CA PHE A 118 1.91 9.81 -11.34
C PHE A 118 1.44 8.71 -12.31
N LYS A 119 0.12 8.49 -12.42
CA LYS A 119 -0.53 7.57 -13.37
C LYS A 119 -0.79 8.20 -14.73
N THR A 120 -0.69 9.52 -14.83
CA THR A 120 -1.10 10.27 -16.02
C THR A 120 -0.09 10.05 -17.15
N GLY A 121 -0.53 9.44 -18.25
CA GLY A 121 0.29 9.25 -19.45
C GLY A 121 0.36 10.51 -20.31
N THR A 122 -0.76 11.22 -20.47
CA THR A 122 -0.86 12.44 -21.27
C THR A 122 -1.72 13.49 -20.58
N TYR A 123 -1.39 14.74 -20.74
CA TYR A 123 -2.18 15.87 -20.29
C TYR A 123 -2.02 17.02 -21.27
N LYS A 124 -2.99 17.91 -21.34
CA LYS A 124 -2.89 19.16 -22.10
C LYS A 124 -3.04 20.35 -21.17
N ILE A 125 -2.00 21.18 -21.10
CA ILE A 125 -2.11 22.46 -20.43
C ILE A 125 -3.09 23.30 -21.25
N PRO A 126 -4.15 23.84 -20.65
CA PRO A 126 -5.09 24.71 -21.37
C PRO A 126 -4.43 26.03 -21.76
N ALA A 127 -5.09 26.79 -22.62
CA ALA A 127 -4.69 28.16 -22.94
C ALA A 127 -4.55 28.99 -21.65
N THR A 128 -3.50 29.86 -21.63
CA THR A 128 -3.25 30.76 -20.51
C THR A 128 -3.51 32.21 -20.91
N ASN A 129 -3.21 33.14 -20.02
CA ASN A 129 -3.32 34.58 -20.34
C ASN A 129 -2.38 35.04 -21.46
N LEU A 130 -1.26 34.32 -21.71
CA LEU A 130 -0.26 34.68 -22.73
C LEU A 130 -0.19 33.69 -23.87
N VAL A 131 -0.51 32.43 -23.66
CA VAL A 131 -0.41 31.38 -24.68
C VAL A 131 -1.81 30.91 -25.03
N SER A 132 -2.23 31.15 -26.29
CA SER A 132 -3.58 30.83 -26.78
C SER A 132 -3.80 29.36 -27.08
N ASP A 133 -2.72 28.61 -27.34
CA ASP A 133 -2.79 27.20 -27.75
C ASP A 133 -2.59 26.27 -26.54
N GLU A 134 -3.32 25.13 -26.57
CA GLU A 134 -3.07 24.06 -25.61
C GLU A 134 -1.67 23.46 -25.82
N ARG A 135 -0.94 23.19 -24.73
CA ARG A 135 0.38 22.55 -24.76
C ARG A 135 0.27 21.10 -24.31
N PRO A 136 0.53 20.13 -25.19
CA PRO A 136 0.49 18.71 -24.81
C PRO A 136 1.71 18.38 -23.94
N LEU A 137 1.44 17.69 -22.82
CA LEU A 137 2.44 17.02 -21.99
C LEU A 137 2.43 15.55 -22.34
N THR A 138 3.59 14.99 -22.58
CA THR A 138 3.78 13.56 -22.82
C THR A 138 4.68 13.00 -21.74
N THR A 139 4.26 11.89 -21.14
CA THR A 139 5.07 11.23 -20.12
C THR A 139 6.35 10.65 -20.73
N THR A 140 7.40 10.62 -19.91
CA THR A 140 8.63 9.88 -20.24
C THR A 140 8.51 8.39 -19.92
N ASN A 141 7.39 7.98 -19.30
CA ASN A 141 7.14 6.60 -18.89
C ASN A 141 6.36 5.81 -19.94
N TYR A 142 7.05 5.06 -20.77
CA TYR A 142 6.44 4.22 -21.81
C TYR A 142 5.70 2.97 -21.29
N LEU A 143 5.66 2.76 -19.98
CA LEU A 143 4.82 1.70 -19.37
C LEU A 143 3.34 2.07 -19.36
N VAL A 144 3.02 3.36 -19.41
CA VAL A 144 1.65 3.90 -19.34
C VAL A 144 1.30 4.79 -20.55
N ASP A 145 2.26 5.11 -21.41
CA ASP A 145 2.03 5.90 -22.62
C ASP A 145 1.59 5.01 -23.78
N ASP A 146 0.44 5.29 -24.35
CA ASP A 146 -0.15 4.56 -25.47
C ASP A 146 0.08 5.24 -26.84
N HIS A 147 0.87 6.32 -26.88
CA HIS A 147 1.01 7.14 -28.08
C HIS A 147 2.34 6.93 -28.82
N VAL A 148 3.46 6.75 -28.09
CA VAL A 148 4.80 6.79 -28.70
C VAL A 148 5.41 5.39 -28.79
N ILE A 149 5.54 4.69 -27.66
CA ILE A 149 6.19 3.37 -27.58
C ILE A 149 5.29 2.44 -26.78
N THR A 150 4.47 1.67 -27.47
CA THR A 150 3.44 0.81 -26.85
C THR A 150 3.93 -0.58 -26.47
N GLN A 151 5.15 -0.96 -26.89
CA GLN A 151 5.69 -2.31 -26.66
C GLN A 151 5.89 -2.65 -25.17
N PHE A 152 6.06 -1.64 -24.28
CA PHE A 152 6.24 -1.82 -22.84
C PHE A 152 4.94 -1.60 -22.06
N MET A 153 3.90 -1.13 -22.72
CA MET A 153 2.64 -0.80 -22.09
C MET A 153 1.95 -2.06 -21.52
N SER A 154 1.44 -1.97 -20.32
CA SER A 154 0.60 -3.00 -19.72
C SER A 154 -0.35 -2.39 -18.72
N SER A 155 -1.60 -2.88 -18.68
CA SER A 155 -2.60 -2.48 -17.68
C SER A 155 -2.21 -2.78 -16.23
N ARG A 156 -1.13 -3.51 -16.01
CA ARG A 156 -0.57 -3.75 -14.67
C ARG A 156 0.16 -2.54 -14.11
N TYR A 157 0.74 -1.68 -14.97
CA TYR A 157 1.45 -0.50 -14.50
C TYR A 157 0.49 0.60 -14.09
N THR A 158 0.76 1.20 -12.95
CA THR A 158 -0.12 2.19 -12.31
C THR A 158 0.54 3.55 -12.17
N GLY A 159 1.69 3.74 -12.78
CA GLY A 159 2.39 5.02 -12.83
C GLY A 159 3.91 4.86 -12.86
N GLY A 160 4.59 5.97 -13.04
CA GLY A 160 6.04 6.02 -13.02
C GLY A 160 6.61 7.28 -13.63
N ILE A 161 7.89 7.49 -13.39
CA ILE A 161 8.72 8.56 -14.00
C ILE A 161 9.99 7.90 -14.48
N ALA A 162 10.32 8.11 -15.76
CA ALA A 162 11.57 7.66 -16.36
C ALA A 162 12.45 8.85 -16.73
N SER A 163 13.75 8.66 -16.66
CA SER A 163 14.74 9.65 -17.03
C SER A 163 15.94 9.02 -17.73
N TYR A 164 16.67 9.84 -18.44
CA TYR A 164 17.93 9.47 -19.04
C TYR A 164 18.89 10.66 -19.06
N THR A 165 20.12 10.41 -18.65
CA THR A 165 21.25 11.29 -18.90
C THR A 165 22.45 10.45 -19.36
N GLU A 166 23.41 11.06 -20.01
CA GLU A 166 24.61 10.33 -20.46
C GLU A 166 25.45 9.80 -19.30
N ASN A 167 25.47 10.54 -18.17
CA ASN A 167 26.26 10.15 -16.99
C ASN A 167 25.54 9.15 -16.12
N SER A 168 24.24 9.31 -15.92
CA SER A 168 23.45 8.48 -14.99
C SER A 168 22.83 7.25 -15.65
N GLY A 169 22.81 7.18 -16.98
CA GLY A 169 22.13 6.11 -17.71
C GLY A 169 20.61 6.24 -17.69
N ALA A 170 19.92 5.22 -18.18
CA ALA A 170 18.48 5.17 -18.19
C ALA A 170 17.95 4.70 -16.84
N SER A 171 17.03 5.44 -16.26
CA SER A 171 16.46 5.16 -14.95
C SER A 171 14.94 5.20 -14.99
N ILE A 172 14.28 4.47 -14.10
CA ILE A 172 12.82 4.51 -13.92
C ILE A 172 12.44 4.17 -12.49
N VAL A 173 11.48 4.89 -12.00
CA VAL A 173 10.69 4.50 -10.83
C VAL A 173 9.28 4.23 -11.33
N GLY A 174 8.74 3.05 -11.06
CA GLY A 174 7.41 2.66 -11.52
C GLY A 174 6.63 1.91 -10.47
N THR A 175 5.31 1.96 -10.59
CA THR A 175 4.39 1.18 -9.77
C THR A 175 3.56 0.27 -10.65
N ALA A 176 3.25 -0.92 -10.12
CA ALA A 176 2.38 -1.87 -10.79
C ALA A 176 1.48 -2.58 -9.78
N GLU A 177 0.33 -3.04 -10.25
CA GLU A 177 -0.63 -3.81 -9.47
C GLU A 177 -1.14 -5.01 -10.27
N HIS A 178 -1.14 -6.17 -9.64
CA HIS A 178 -1.70 -7.39 -10.20
C HIS A 178 -2.14 -8.34 -9.08
N ASN A 179 -3.34 -8.90 -9.18
CA ASN A 179 -3.90 -9.83 -8.19
C ASN A 179 -3.80 -9.33 -6.75
N ASN A 180 -4.19 -8.07 -6.50
CA ASN A 180 -4.12 -7.37 -5.21
C ASN A 180 -2.68 -7.16 -4.67
N MET A 181 -1.66 -7.45 -5.46
CA MET A 181 -0.28 -7.17 -5.10
C MET A 181 0.18 -5.87 -5.76
N ARG A 182 0.52 -4.87 -4.94
CA ARG A 182 1.08 -3.60 -5.38
C ARG A 182 2.59 -3.65 -5.21
N VAL A 183 3.32 -3.22 -6.23
CA VAL A 183 4.77 -3.28 -6.27
C VAL A 183 5.33 -1.94 -6.74
N ILE A 184 6.42 -1.52 -6.13
CA ILE A 184 7.23 -0.40 -6.59
C ILE A 184 8.51 -0.99 -7.19
N PHE A 185 8.84 -0.59 -8.39
CA PHE A 185 10.06 -0.96 -9.09
C PHE A 185 10.97 0.25 -9.24
N VAL A 186 12.25 0.02 -9.07
CA VAL A 186 13.27 1.04 -9.30
C VAL A 186 14.41 0.41 -10.08
N VAL A 187 14.70 0.97 -11.24
CA VAL A 187 15.87 0.63 -12.08
C VAL A 187 16.68 1.90 -12.25
N LEU A 188 17.96 1.85 -11.93
CA LEU A 188 18.88 2.98 -12.03
C LEU A 188 20.08 2.61 -12.90
N GLY A 189 20.45 3.50 -13.81
CA GLY A 189 21.66 3.36 -14.61
C GLY A 189 21.61 2.24 -15.67
N ALA A 190 20.42 1.87 -16.14
CA ALA A 190 20.28 0.88 -17.19
C ALA A 190 20.84 1.37 -18.54
N ALA A 191 21.13 0.44 -19.42
CA ALA A 191 21.67 0.74 -20.73
C ALA A 191 20.65 1.47 -21.62
N ARG A 192 21.11 2.49 -22.34
CA ARG A 192 20.39 3.07 -23.46
C ARG A 192 21.34 3.15 -24.65
N LYS A 193 20.96 2.58 -25.78
CA LYS A 193 21.71 2.67 -27.01
C LYS A 193 20.93 3.48 -28.03
N THR A 194 21.62 4.37 -28.70
CA THR A 194 21.03 5.21 -29.73
C THR A 194 21.92 5.10 -30.99
N THR A 195 21.29 4.94 -32.14
CA THR A 195 22.03 4.94 -33.43
C THR A 195 22.64 6.30 -33.69
N GLU A 196 23.58 6.37 -34.66
CA GLU A 196 24.14 7.63 -35.17
C GLU A 196 23.08 8.61 -35.70
N LYS A 197 21.88 8.09 -36.07
CA LYS A 197 20.73 8.90 -36.52
C LYS A 197 19.82 9.34 -35.38
N GLY A 198 20.16 9.08 -34.11
CA GLY A 198 19.38 9.47 -32.94
C GLY A 198 18.20 8.53 -32.62
N ILE A 199 18.08 7.36 -33.26
CA ILE A 199 17.03 6.39 -32.98
C ILE A 199 17.46 5.55 -31.77
N VAL A 200 16.59 5.46 -30.75
CA VAL A 200 16.84 4.63 -29.58
C VAL A 200 16.60 3.17 -29.94
N GLU A 201 17.61 2.34 -29.77
CA GLU A 201 17.55 0.88 -30.03
C GLU A 201 17.34 0.06 -28.75
N THR A 202 17.86 0.55 -27.62
CA THR A 202 17.76 -0.15 -26.33
C THR A 202 17.13 0.75 -25.29
N TYR A 203 16.11 0.25 -24.65
CA TYR A 203 15.36 0.87 -23.56
C TYR A 203 15.54 0.07 -22.26
N GLY A 204 16.79 -0.07 -21.82
CA GLY A 204 17.14 -1.01 -20.74
C GLY A 204 16.33 -0.84 -19.46
N ASN A 205 16.01 0.40 -19.06
CA ASN A 205 15.17 0.64 -17.91
C ASN A 205 13.75 0.06 -18.05
N PHE A 206 13.14 0.09 -19.24
CA PHE A 206 11.82 -0.48 -19.50
C PHE A 206 11.87 -1.99 -19.70
N GLU A 207 12.93 -2.50 -20.32
CA GLU A 207 13.17 -3.93 -20.49
C GLU A 207 13.33 -4.60 -19.12
N GLU A 208 14.23 -4.07 -18.28
CA GLU A 208 14.50 -4.60 -16.94
C GLU A 208 13.28 -4.51 -16.01
N ILE A 209 12.53 -3.42 -16.00
CA ILE A 209 11.34 -3.32 -15.16
C ILE A 209 10.26 -4.29 -15.60
N THR A 210 10.16 -4.57 -16.92
CA THR A 210 9.22 -5.56 -17.45
C THR A 210 9.58 -6.97 -17.01
N GLU A 211 10.87 -7.32 -17.05
CA GLU A 211 11.36 -8.60 -16.55
C GLU A 211 11.15 -8.75 -15.05
N LEU A 212 11.48 -7.72 -14.26
CA LEU A 212 11.25 -7.70 -12.81
C LEU A 212 9.76 -7.84 -12.48
N ALA A 213 8.88 -7.14 -13.18
CA ALA A 213 7.44 -7.24 -12.98
C ALA A 213 6.92 -8.65 -13.28
N ASN A 214 7.36 -9.25 -14.38
CA ASN A 214 7.02 -10.63 -14.73
C ASN A 214 7.54 -11.61 -13.68
N TYR A 215 8.78 -11.44 -13.23
CA TYR A 215 9.34 -12.28 -12.17
C TYR A 215 8.53 -12.19 -10.88
N VAL A 216 8.25 -10.97 -10.40
CA VAL A 216 7.51 -10.78 -9.14
C VAL A 216 6.10 -11.35 -9.24
N PHE A 217 5.33 -11.00 -10.27
CA PHE A 217 3.94 -11.44 -10.39
C PHE A 217 3.77 -12.94 -10.69
N ASN A 218 4.79 -13.59 -11.23
CA ASN A 218 4.78 -15.03 -11.45
C ASN A 218 5.26 -15.84 -10.23
N ASN A 219 6.14 -15.27 -9.40
CA ASN A 219 6.78 -16.01 -8.32
C ASN A 219 6.28 -15.61 -6.92
N TYR A 220 5.53 -14.52 -6.80
CA TYR A 220 4.98 -14.06 -5.52
C TYR A 220 3.47 -13.90 -5.61
N LYS A 221 2.83 -13.94 -4.46
CA LYS A 221 1.39 -13.71 -4.30
C LYS A 221 1.09 -13.00 -3.00
N VAL A 222 -0.04 -12.30 -2.95
CA VAL A 222 -0.63 -11.87 -1.68
C VAL A 222 -1.32 -13.07 -1.04
N ASN A 223 -0.99 -13.32 0.20
CA ASN A 223 -1.61 -14.37 1.01
C ASN A 223 -2.23 -13.73 2.25
N ARG A 224 -3.56 -13.85 2.39
CA ARG A 224 -4.24 -13.44 3.60
C ARG A 224 -4.00 -14.50 4.67
N ILE A 225 -3.29 -14.12 5.72
CA ILE A 225 -2.89 -15.01 6.80
C ILE A 225 -3.79 -14.90 8.03
N ILE A 226 -4.44 -13.75 8.21
CA ILE A 226 -5.39 -13.49 9.29
C ILE A 226 -6.61 -12.81 8.69
N TYR A 227 -7.79 -13.14 9.22
CA TYR A 227 -9.07 -12.55 8.85
C TYR A 227 -9.67 -11.86 10.06
N ASP A 228 -10.36 -10.77 9.83
CA ASP A 228 -11.23 -10.16 10.85
C ASP A 228 -12.21 -11.19 11.41
N GLY A 229 -12.30 -11.26 12.74
CA GLY A 229 -13.08 -12.26 13.47
C GLY A 229 -12.49 -13.69 13.48
N MET A 230 -11.25 -13.88 13.01
CA MET A 230 -10.60 -15.19 13.05
C MET A 230 -10.25 -15.58 14.47
N ALA A 231 -10.80 -16.70 14.95
CA ALA A 231 -10.35 -17.36 16.17
C ALA A 231 -8.95 -17.96 15.96
N VAL A 232 -8.00 -17.55 16.80
CA VAL A 232 -6.59 -17.85 16.57
C VAL A 232 -6.06 -18.91 17.53
N ASN A 233 -6.30 -18.75 18.83
CA ASN A 233 -5.82 -19.65 19.88
C ASN A 233 -6.72 -19.53 21.11
N GLN A 234 -6.51 -20.44 22.07
CA GLN A 234 -7.23 -20.41 23.35
C GLN A 234 -6.24 -20.50 24.51
N TRP A 235 -6.56 -19.83 25.61
CA TRP A 235 -5.73 -19.77 26.82
C TRP A 235 -6.51 -20.11 28.07
N PRO A 236 -5.88 -20.76 29.06
CA PRO A 236 -6.45 -20.94 30.38
C PRO A 236 -6.57 -19.59 31.08
N VAL A 237 -7.67 -19.43 31.85
CA VAL A 237 -7.92 -18.24 32.66
C VAL A 237 -7.91 -18.64 34.11
N SER A 238 -7.02 -18.06 34.91
CA SER A 238 -6.94 -18.33 36.36
C SER A 238 -8.22 -17.86 37.06
N GLY A 239 -8.84 -18.74 37.84
CA GLY A 239 -10.11 -18.44 38.49
C GLY A 239 -11.31 -18.28 37.53
N GLY A 240 -11.18 -18.63 36.27
CA GLY A 240 -12.24 -18.56 35.28
C GLY A 240 -13.03 -19.84 35.13
N GLU A 241 -14.29 -19.75 34.71
CA GLU A 241 -15.18 -20.88 34.46
C GLU A 241 -14.82 -21.69 33.20
N CYS A 242 -14.08 -21.08 32.28
CA CYS A 242 -13.62 -21.69 31.02
C CYS A 242 -12.33 -21.02 30.49
N GLN A 243 -11.79 -21.57 29.41
CA GLN A 243 -10.73 -20.96 28.67
C GLN A 243 -11.27 -19.81 27.81
N VAL A 244 -10.43 -18.80 27.53
CA VAL A 244 -10.77 -17.72 26.59
C VAL A 244 -10.20 -18.01 25.22
N VAL A 245 -10.98 -17.75 24.19
CA VAL A 245 -10.54 -17.78 22.79
C VAL A 245 -10.20 -16.37 22.34
N GLY A 246 -9.03 -16.18 21.78
CA GLY A 246 -8.62 -14.92 21.18
C GLY A 246 -8.99 -14.84 19.71
N GLN A 247 -9.50 -13.70 19.31
CA GLN A 247 -9.81 -13.35 17.92
C GLN A 247 -9.04 -12.11 17.49
N SER A 248 -8.80 -12.00 16.19
CA SER A 248 -8.27 -10.78 15.55
C SER A 248 -9.42 -9.92 15.06
N PHE A 249 -9.27 -8.59 15.12
CA PHE A 249 -10.15 -7.63 14.46
C PHE A 249 -9.51 -7.02 13.21
N THR A 250 -8.45 -7.62 12.70
CA THR A 250 -7.69 -7.08 11.58
C THR A 250 -7.45 -8.15 10.52
N ASP A 251 -7.67 -7.77 9.27
CA ASP A 251 -7.18 -8.54 8.12
C ASP A 251 -5.68 -8.32 7.95
N VAL A 252 -4.91 -9.39 7.79
CA VAL A 252 -3.47 -9.31 7.50
C VAL A 252 -3.16 -10.02 6.20
N ASP A 253 -2.70 -9.23 5.24
CA ASP A 253 -2.19 -9.68 3.96
C ASP A 253 -0.65 -9.59 3.96
N THR A 254 0.01 -10.59 3.41
CA THR A 254 1.47 -10.61 3.24
C THR A 254 1.85 -11.07 1.85
N VAL A 255 2.94 -10.52 1.31
CA VAL A 255 3.50 -10.95 0.04
C VAL A 255 4.51 -12.05 0.28
N VAL A 256 4.30 -13.20 -0.33
CA VAL A 256 5.16 -14.38 -0.16
C VAL A 256 5.37 -15.09 -1.48
N PRO A 257 6.42 -15.94 -1.59
CA PRO A 257 6.59 -16.83 -2.73
C PRO A 257 5.31 -17.65 -3.00
N ALA A 258 4.99 -17.88 -4.27
CA ALA A 258 3.72 -18.50 -4.69
C ALA A 258 3.44 -19.87 -4.06
N GLY A 259 4.50 -20.63 -3.72
CA GLY A 259 4.40 -21.96 -3.08
C GLY A 259 4.14 -21.94 -1.56
N VAL A 260 4.17 -20.76 -0.90
CA VAL A 260 4.00 -20.66 0.55
C VAL A 260 2.55 -20.91 0.96
N GLN A 261 2.37 -21.74 1.99
CA GLN A 261 1.09 -22.09 2.60
C GLN A 261 1.05 -21.65 4.07
N MET A 262 -0.13 -21.65 4.69
CA MET A 262 -0.34 -21.26 6.08
C MET A 262 0.57 -22.02 7.06
N LYS A 263 0.82 -23.29 6.83
CA LYS A 263 1.72 -24.15 7.63
C LYS A 263 3.19 -23.70 7.64
N ASN A 264 3.58 -22.78 6.76
CA ASN A 264 4.96 -22.28 6.70
C ASN A 264 5.20 -21.06 7.61
N TYR A 265 4.14 -20.55 8.25
CA TYR A 265 4.25 -19.49 9.23
C TYR A 265 4.37 -20.07 10.64
N VAL A 266 5.13 -19.38 11.46
CA VAL A 266 5.21 -19.64 12.91
C VAL A 266 4.49 -18.50 13.61
N MET A 267 3.57 -18.86 14.51
CA MET A 267 2.80 -17.90 15.31
C MET A 267 3.28 -17.98 16.76
N ASN A 268 3.83 -16.91 17.27
CA ASN A 268 4.24 -16.78 18.68
C ASN A 268 3.22 -15.90 19.38
N TYR A 269 2.85 -16.29 20.60
CA TYR A 269 1.84 -15.58 21.36
C TYR A 269 2.44 -15.06 22.66
N THR A 270 2.20 -13.81 22.96
CA THR A 270 2.53 -13.17 24.24
C THR A 270 1.24 -12.77 24.95
N VAL A 271 1.00 -13.36 26.10
CA VAL A 271 -0.16 -13.04 26.95
C VAL A 271 0.19 -11.85 27.81
N GLU A 272 -0.68 -10.87 27.89
CA GLU A 272 -0.48 -9.69 28.72
C GLU A 272 -0.38 -10.06 30.20
N GLY A 273 0.56 -9.41 30.91
CA GLY A 273 0.79 -9.66 32.33
C GLY A 273 1.30 -11.05 32.69
N GLY A 274 1.67 -11.90 31.69
CA GLY A 274 2.18 -13.25 31.89
C GLY A 274 1.14 -14.30 32.26
N GLY A 275 -0.17 -13.95 32.26
CA GLY A 275 -1.28 -14.87 32.51
C GLY A 275 -2.64 -14.15 32.61
N LEU A 276 -3.69 -14.84 32.21
CA LEU A 276 -5.04 -14.29 32.24
C LEU A 276 -5.78 -14.65 33.51
N THR A 277 -6.51 -13.69 34.10
CA THR A 277 -7.28 -13.87 35.34
C THR A 277 -8.71 -13.40 35.11
N ALA A 278 -9.68 -14.19 35.58
CA ALA A 278 -11.09 -13.84 35.51
C ALA A 278 -11.45 -12.68 36.48
N PRO A 279 -12.48 -11.89 36.18
CA PRO A 279 -13.31 -11.96 34.97
C PRO A 279 -12.66 -11.31 33.75
N ILE A 280 -12.90 -11.84 32.55
CA ILE A 280 -12.55 -11.27 31.28
C ILE A 280 -13.83 -10.92 30.54
N LYS A 281 -13.90 -9.75 29.92
CA LYS A 281 -15.04 -9.36 29.09
C LYS A 281 -14.75 -9.64 27.65
N LYS A 282 -15.79 -9.84 26.87
CA LYS A 282 -15.70 -9.87 25.41
C LYS A 282 -15.04 -8.60 24.93
N ASP A 283 -14.17 -8.74 23.91
CA ASP A 283 -13.41 -7.68 23.28
C ASP A 283 -12.32 -7.02 24.19
N ASP A 284 -12.05 -7.58 25.38
CA ASP A 284 -10.84 -7.22 26.13
C ASP A 284 -9.60 -7.73 25.37
N GLN A 285 -8.53 -6.93 25.28
CA GLN A 285 -7.25 -7.36 24.76
C GLN A 285 -6.63 -8.39 25.72
N ILE A 286 -6.26 -9.55 25.21
CA ILE A 286 -5.78 -10.67 26.03
C ILE A 286 -4.38 -11.16 25.65
N ALA A 287 -3.95 -10.92 24.44
CA ALA A 287 -2.64 -11.36 23.96
C ALA A 287 -2.23 -10.58 22.73
N THR A 288 -0.96 -10.69 22.39
CA THR A 288 -0.39 -10.27 21.14
C THR A 288 0.14 -11.50 20.39
N MET A 289 -0.03 -11.54 19.08
CA MET A 289 0.46 -12.61 18.21
C MET A 289 1.45 -12.04 17.21
N GLU A 290 2.67 -12.57 17.22
CA GLU A 290 3.65 -12.34 16.17
C GLU A 290 3.55 -13.45 15.12
N VAL A 291 3.49 -13.06 13.86
CA VAL A 291 3.50 -13.98 12.73
C VAL A 291 4.86 -13.94 12.06
N TRP A 292 5.54 -15.05 12.03
CA TRP A 292 6.88 -15.18 11.47
C TRP A 292 6.85 -16.04 10.20
N TYR A 293 7.60 -15.59 9.19
CA TYR A 293 7.91 -16.37 8.01
C TYR A 293 9.42 -16.45 7.85
N GLN A 294 9.96 -17.68 7.86
CA GLN A 294 11.39 -17.90 7.97
C GLN A 294 11.96 -17.20 9.23
N ASN A 295 12.89 -16.26 9.08
CA ASN A 295 13.54 -15.55 10.17
C ASN A 295 13.08 -14.09 10.28
N SER A 296 11.95 -13.73 9.65
CA SER A 296 11.43 -12.38 9.65
C SER A 296 10.04 -12.33 10.28
N CYS A 297 9.84 -11.41 11.22
CA CYS A 297 8.51 -11.07 11.70
C CYS A 297 7.77 -10.36 10.56
N VAL A 298 6.66 -10.95 10.15
CA VAL A 298 5.81 -10.43 9.06
C VAL A 298 4.89 -9.35 9.60
N THR A 299 4.30 -9.61 10.77
CA THR A 299 3.37 -8.71 11.43
C THR A 299 3.19 -9.08 12.89
N GLU A 300 2.72 -8.12 13.66
CA GLU A 300 2.23 -8.28 15.02
C GLU A 300 0.74 -7.90 15.07
N VAL A 301 -0.07 -8.69 15.76
CA VAL A 301 -1.53 -8.55 15.81
C VAL A 301 -2.01 -8.68 17.24
N GLU A 302 -2.81 -7.73 17.70
CA GLU A 302 -3.51 -7.78 18.98
C GLU A 302 -4.66 -8.78 18.92
N LEU A 303 -4.83 -9.54 19.97
CA LEU A 303 -5.87 -10.54 20.09
C LEU A 303 -6.82 -10.18 21.25
N TYR A 304 -8.11 -10.32 20.98
CA TYR A 304 -9.18 -9.90 21.84
C TYR A 304 -10.06 -11.09 22.26
N ALA A 305 -10.61 -11.04 23.46
CA ALA A 305 -11.49 -12.08 23.97
C ALA A 305 -12.75 -12.22 23.09
N MET A 306 -13.04 -13.42 22.63
CA MET A 306 -14.21 -13.70 21.79
C MET A 306 -15.52 -13.72 22.58
N ALA A 307 -15.46 -13.96 23.88
CA ALA A 307 -16.60 -14.03 24.80
C ALA A 307 -16.16 -13.67 26.21
N ASP A 308 -17.19 -13.41 27.07
CA ASP A 308 -16.99 -13.21 28.50
C ASP A 308 -16.49 -14.50 29.15
N VAL A 309 -15.55 -14.38 30.12
CA VAL A 309 -15.16 -15.47 31.04
C VAL A 309 -15.39 -14.99 32.47
N ARG A 310 -16.35 -15.62 33.14
CA ARG A 310 -16.73 -15.29 34.53
C ARG A 310 -15.77 -15.92 35.54
N ALA A 311 -15.67 -15.30 36.70
CA ALA A 311 -14.92 -15.89 37.79
C ALA A 311 -15.65 -17.12 38.33
N THR A 312 -14.92 -18.17 38.64
CA THR A 312 -15.46 -19.39 39.27
C THR A 312 -16.10 -19.04 40.64
N GLY A 313 -17.38 -19.26 40.80
CA GLY A 313 -18.13 -18.88 41.98
C GLY A 313 -19.00 -17.61 41.85
N ASP A 314 -18.83 -16.86 40.75
CA ASP A 314 -19.73 -15.75 40.41
C ASP A 314 -20.98 -16.30 39.67
N THR A 315 -21.98 -16.74 40.44
CA THR A 315 -23.19 -17.34 39.87
C THR A 315 -24.10 -16.33 39.16
N GLY A 316 -23.77 -15.04 39.16
CA GLY A 316 -24.56 -13.99 38.48
C GLY A 316 -25.97 -13.80 39.01
N VAL A 317 -26.34 -14.53 40.08
CA VAL A 317 -27.63 -14.45 40.74
C VAL A 317 -27.45 -13.62 42.01
N SER A 318 -27.78 -12.34 41.95
CA SER A 318 -28.02 -11.57 43.17
C SER A 318 -29.26 -12.11 43.81
N ILE A 319 -29.10 -13.00 44.82
CA ILE A 319 -30.19 -13.44 45.69
C ILE A 319 -30.58 -12.21 46.48
N ARG A 320 -31.71 -11.57 46.11
CA ARG A 320 -32.40 -10.67 47.01
C ARG A 320 -32.88 -11.54 48.19
N SER A 321 -32.23 -11.37 49.33
CA SER A 321 -32.65 -11.96 50.56
C SER A 321 -33.98 -11.32 50.99
N ASN A 322 -35.11 -11.84 50.54
CA ASN A 322 -36.35 -11.74 51.25
C ASN A 322 -36.48 -13.00 52.07
N GLY A 323 -36.40 -12.82 53.41
CA GLY A 323 -36.53 -13.92 54.31
C GLY A 323 -37.92 -14.52 54.22
N GLU A 324 -37.98 -15.81 53.94
CA GLU A 324 -39.01 -16.73 54.43
C GLU A 324 -38.44 -18.14 54.35
N LYS A 325 -38.47 -18.81 55.49
CA LYS A 325 -38.10 -20.20 55.61
C LYS A 325 -39.25 -21.05 55.07
N ASP A 326 -38.93 -21.96 54.16
CA ASP A 326 -39.48 -23.29 54.21
C ASP A 326 -38.70 -24.28 53.39
N GLY A 327 -38.42 -25.42 53.93
CA GLY A 327 -37.57 -26.46 53.40
C GLY A 327 -38.24 -27.28 52.30
N VAL A 328 -37.42 -28.04 51.65
CA VAL A 328 -37.61 -29.41 51.11
C VAL A 328 -36.83 -29.56 49.75
N GLY A 329 -35.91 -30.52 49.68
CA GLY A 329 -35.75 -31.48 48.60
C GLY A 329 -34.80 -31.10 47.49
N GLY A 330 -33.57 -31.65 47.56
CA GLY A 330 -32.58 -31.63 46.47
C GLY A 330 -33.02 -32.49 45.29
N SER A 331 -32.20 -32.33 44.25
CA SER A 331 -32.13 -33.01 42.97
C SER A 331 -32.71 -32.20 41.79
N GLY A 332 -31.86 -31.43 41.15
CA GLY A 332 -32.25 -30.75 39.92
C GLY A 332 -31.13 -29.99 39.15
N VAL A 333 -29.96 -29.84 39.76
CA VAL A 333 -28.96 -28.93 39.20
C VAL A 333 -27.96 -29.59 38.20
N LEU A 334 -27.90 -30.92 38.17
CA LEU A 334 -26.97 -31.65 37.30
C LEU A 334 -27.50 -31.91 35.87
N SER A 335 -28.77 -31.65 35.57
CA SER A 335 -29.32 -31.89 34.22
C SER A 335 -29.23 -30.69 33.27
N THR A 336 -29.09 -29.48 33.81
CA THR A 336 -29.13 -28.24 33.01
C THR A 336 -27.78 -27.92 32.34
N ILE A 337 -26.67 -28.28 32.98
CA ILE A 337 -25.32 -28.02 32.41
C ILE A 337 -25.03 -28.96 31.24
N GLY A 338 -25.47 -30.22 31.31
CA GLY A 338 -25.34 -31.18 30.21
C GLY A 338 -26.10 -30.78 28.94
N THR A 339 -27.29 -30.16 29.13
CA THR A 339 -28.16 -29.75 28.02
C THR A 339 -27.61 -28.55 27.25
N ILE A 340 -26.97 -27.58 27.92
CA ILE A 340 -26.38 -26.40 27.27
C ILE A 340 -25.15 -26.79 26.43
N CYS A 341 -24.31 -27.72 26.90
CA CYS A 341 -23.16 -28.21 26.13
C CYS A 341 -23.59 -29.00 24.89
N VAL A 342 -24.68 -29.78 24.96
CA VAL A 342 -25.22 -30.53 23.80
C VAL A 342 -25.85 -29.60 22.76
N ILE A 343 -26.52 -28.54 23.18
CA ILE A 343 -27.09 -27.52 22.28
C ILE A 343 -25.99 -26.74 21.61
N GLY A 344 -24.90 -26.35 22.30
CA GLY A 344 -23.73 -25.66 21.72
C GLY A 344 -23.03 -26.49 20.64
N LEU A 345 -22.79 -27.78 20.89
CA LEU A 345 -22.22 -28.72 19.92
C LEU A 345 -23.15 -28.95 18.72
N GLY A 346 -24.46 -29.00 18.93
CA GLY A 346 -25.45 -29.09 17.85
C GLY A 346 -25.47 -27.88 16.95
N LEU A 347 -25.34 -26.66 17.48
CA LEU A 347 -25.30 -25.42 16.70
C LEU A 347 -24.01 -25.29 15.89
N VAL A 348 -22.87 -25.69 16.45
CA VAL A 348 -21.59 -25.72 15.71
C VAL A 348 -21.64 -26.77 14.58
N GLY A 349 -22.20 -27.96 14.85
CA GLY A 349 -22.40 -28.99 13.82
C GLY A 349 -23.35 -28.51 12.72
N ALA A 350 -24.47 -27.86 13.07
CA ALA A 350 -25.41 -27.29 12.11
C ALA A 350 -24.78 -26.17 11.29
N TYR A 351 -23.96 -25.30 11.88
CA TYR A 351 -23.22 -24.24 11.17
C TYR A 351 -22.20 -24.81 10.21
N LEU A 352 -21.44 -25.83 10.60
CA LEU A 352 -20.46 -26.48 9.73
C LEU A 352 -21.14 -27.21 8.57
N ALA A 353 -22.26 -27.90 8.81
CA ALA A 353 -23.08 -28.54 7.80
C ALA A 353 -23.69 -27.53 6.82
N PHE A 354 -24.22 -26.42 7.32
CA PHE A 354 -24.75 -25.33 6.51
C PHE A 354 -23.67 -24.68 5.62
N ASN A 355 -22.49 -24.42 6.18
CA ASN A 355 -21.36 -23.87 5.45
C ASN A 355 -20.84 -24.84 4.37
N SER A 356 -20.80 -26.13 4.67
CA SER A 356 -20.43 -27.18 3.70
C SER A 356 -21.47 -27.25 2.57
N PHE A 357 -22.76 -27.19 2.90
CA PHE A 357 -23.86 -27.19 1.95
C PHE A 357 -23.83 -25.93 1.04
N MET A 358 -23.61 -24.76 1.61
CA MET A 358 -23.47 -23.52 0.82
C MET A 358 -22.28 -23.56 -0.13
N ARG A 359 -21.13 -24.07 0.32
CA ARG A 359 -19.95 -24.24 -0.53
C ARG A 359 -20.19 -25.25 -1.68
N SER A 360 -20.96 -26.29 -1.44
CA SER A 360 -21.34 -27.25 -2.48
C SER A 360 -22.28 -26.63 -3.52
N ARG A 361 -23.25 -25.81 -3.11
CA ARG A 361 -24.16 -25.08 -4.02
C ARG A 361 -23.40 -24.08 -4.89
N ILE A 362 -22.46 -23.31 -4.31
CA ILE A 362 -21.64 -22.36 -5.08
C ILE A 362 -20.75 -23.09 -6.11
N ARG A 363 -20.19 -24.25 -5.75
CA ARG A 363 -19.43 -25.09 -6.69
C ARG A 363 -20.31 -25.62 -7.82
N ALA A 364 -21.54 -26.06 -7.52
CA ALA A 364 -22.50 -26.53 -8.52
C ALA A 364 -22.95 -25.41 -9.47
N GLN A 365 -23.20 -24.21 -8.97
CA GLN A 365 -23.50 -23.04 -9.80
C GLN A 365 -22.35 -22.64 -10.73
N ARG A 366 -21.11 -22.68 -10.23
CA ARG A 366 -19.91 -22.41 -11.04
C ARG A 366 -19.71 -23.45 -12.14
N ARG A 367 -20.02 -24.72 -11.86
CA ARG A 367 -19.98 -25.81 -12.87
C ARG A 367 -21.06 -25.60 -13.95
N ARG A 368 -22.30 -25.22 -13.59
CA ARG A 368 -23.37 -24.92 -14.55
C ARG A 368 -23.01 -23.75 -15.47
N ARG A 369 -22.53 -22.63 -14.94
CA ARG A 369 -22.07 -21.49 -15.73
C ARG A 369 -20.89 -21.81 -16.66
N ARG A 370 -19.99 -22.71 -16.27
CA ARG A 370 -18.90 -23.20 -17.13
C ARG A 370 -19.41 -24.13 -18.25
N ALA A 371 -20.42 -24.93 -17.98
CA ALA A 371 -21.04 -25.79 -18.98
C ALA A 371 -21.85 -25.00 -20.02
N GLU A 372 -22.58 -23.97 -19.57
CA GLU A 372 -23.31 -23.04 -20.46
C GLU A 372 -22.35 -22.27 -21.38
N ARG A 373 -21.22 -21.77 -20.87
CA ARG A 373 -20.20 -21.11 -21.70
C ARG A 373 -19.49 -22.04 -22.70
N ARG A 374 -19.50 -23.38 -22.48
CA ARG A 374 -18.97 -24.35 -23.43
C ARG A 374 -20.00 -24.75 -24.51
N ARG A 375 -21.29 -24.52 -24.30
CA ARG A 375 -22.33 -24.76 -25.28
C ARG A 375 -22.61 -23.57 -26.21
N SER A 376 -22.12 -22.38 -25.85
CA SER A 376 -22.25 -21.14 -26.63
C SER A 376 -21.00 -20.82 -27.47
N ARG A 377 -20.05 -21.74 -27.55
CA ARG A 377 -18.91 -21.78 -28.49
C ARG A 377 -19.06 -23.04 -29.36
#